data_6c7e6f2d1025fbb393bf7a1635c2ca78
#
_entry.id   6c7e6f2d1025fbb393bf7a1635c2ca78
#
_cell.length_a   1.000
_cell.length_b   1.000
_cell.length_c   1.000
_cell.angle_alpha   90.00
_cell.angle_beta   90.00
_cell.angle_gamma   90.00
#
_symmetry.space_group_name_H-M   'P 1'
#
loop_
_entity.id
_entity.type
_entity.pdbx_description
1 polymer ?
#
loop_
_entity_poly.entity_id
_entity_poly.type
_entity_poly.pdbx_seq_one_letter_code
_entity_poly.pdbx_strand_id
1 'polypeptide(L)'
;VALLSGINNGSVKWLCRCINRQRRPGDRVVVSLHWGANWVPVVPEQHRWLARQLIELAGVDVVFGHSSHHPLPLEIHQGRLILYGCGDLINDYEGLPPHGPWRSDLVCLYGVELERRSGALAALELQPFRLRSFQLQEASAADRQLLEHQLGLEAAPADWRCRSEGNGWRLEPQRSSSAALAAQPHAGRLSHP
;
A
#
# COMPACT_ATOMS: atom_id res chain seq x y z
N VAL A 1 7.45 18.02 10.46
CA VAL A 1 8.17 17.55 9.26
C VAL A 1 9.63 17.39 9.63
N ALA A 2 10.22 16.26 9.26
CA ALA A 2 11.63 15.97 9.47
C ALA A 2 12.35 15.87 8.13
N LEU A 3 13.54 16.47 8.04
CA LEU A 3 14.40 16.38 6.86
C LEU A 3 15.53 15.39 7.13
N LEU A 4 15.75 14.48 6.18
CA LEU A 4 16.86 13.54 6.20
C LEU A 4 17.91 13.97 5.17
N SER A 5 19.19 13.99 5.57
CA SER A 5 20.31 14.25 4.66
C SER A 5 20.63 13.06 3.75
N GLY A 6 20.01 11.91 3.96
CA GLY A 6 20.20 10.71 3.17
C GLY A 6 19.59 9.48 3.87
N ILE A 7 19.50 8.39 3.12
CA ILE A 7 19.01 7.09 3.59
C ILE A 7 20.21 6.22 4.01
N ASN A 8 20.37 6.01 5.32
CA ASN A 8 21.44 5.19 5.90
C ASN A 8 21.03 4.68 7.30
N ASN A 9 21.89 3.89 7.93
CA ASN A 9 21.64 3.35 9.28
C ASN A 9 21.40 4.44 10.34
N GLY A 10 22.03 5.61 10.20
CA GLY A 10 21.86 6.73 11.10
C GLY A 10 20.46 7.32 11.02
N SER A 11 19.96 7.54 9.79
CA SER A 11 18.60 8.05 9.55
C SER A 11 17.53 7.05 10.01
N VAL A 12 17.72 5.76 9.77
CA VAL A 12 16.81 4.71 10.31
C VAL A 12 16.75 4.76 11.82
N LYS A 13 17.90 4.72 12.51
CA LYS A 13 17.96 4.78 13.97
C LYS A 13 17.30 6.04 14.53
N TRP A 14 17.49 7.17 13.85
CA TRP A 14 16.86 8.43 14.26
C TRP A 14 15.34 8.40 14.08
N LEU A 15 14.84 7.94 12.93
CA LEU A 15 13.40 7.79 12.67
C LEU A 15 12.74 6.85 13.67
N CYS A 16 13.34 5.68 13.92
CA CYS A 16 12.82 4.72 14.91
C CYS A 16 12.71 5.36 16.31
N ARG A 17 13.72 6.15 16.73
CA ARG A 17 13.64 6.87 18.01
C ARG A 17 12.53 7.91 18.02
N CYS A 18 12.34 8.66 16.94
CA CYS A 18 11.26 9.65 16.82
C CYS A 18 9.88 8.99 16.91
N ILE A 19 9.67 7.90 16.20
CA ILE A 19 8.42 7.13 16.21
C ILE A 19 8.15 6.60 17.63
N ASN A 20 9.12 5.91 18.22
CA ASN A 20 8.95 5.27 19.52
C ASN A 20 8.71 6.27 20.68
N ARG A 21 9.25 7.49 20.57
CA ARG A 21 8.99 8.55 21.57
C ARG A 21 7.56 9.07 21.55
N GLN A 22 6.89 9.00 20.42
CA GLN A 22 5.54 9.56 20.26
C GLN A 22 4.44 8.51 20.31
N ARG A 23 4.80 7.25 20.04
CA ARG A 23 3.86 6.13 20.03
C ARG A 23 3.30 5.84 21.40
N ARG A 24 1.97 5.70 21.48
CA ARG A 24 1.22 5.25 22.66
C ARG A 24 0.76 3.81 22.46
N PRO A 25 0.49 3.06 23.54
CA PRO A 25 -0.14 1.74 23.42
C PRO A 25 -1.45 1.80 22.63
N GLY A 26 -1.56 0.95 21.61
CA GLY A 26 -2.75 0.90 20.76
C GLY A 26 -2.70 1.80 19.51
N ASP A 27 -1.73 2.70 19.39
CA ASP A 27 -1.56 3.52 18.19
C ASP A 27 -1.25 2.67 16.95
N ARG A 28 -1.80 3.11 15.80
CA ARG A 28 -1.37 2.66 14.47
C ARG A 28 -0.43 3.70 13.90
N VAL A 29 0.71 3.24 13.40
CA VAL A 29 1.77 4.13 12.91
C VAL A 29 1.79 4.10 11.39
N VAL A 30 1.48 5.25 10.79
CA VAL A 30 1.63 5.49 9.36
C VAL A 30 2.77 6.47 9.17
N VAL A 31 3.75 6.09 8.37
CA VAL A 31 4.89 6.96 8.04
C VAL A 31 4.74 7.45 6.62
N SER A 32 4.64 8.77 6.46
CA SER A 32 4.57 9.46 5.16
C SER A 32 5.95 9.96 4.77
N LEU A 33 6.43 9.57 3.59
CA LEU A 33 7.77 9.86 3.10
C LEU A 33 7.72 10.58 1.77
N HIS A 34 8.25 11.81 1.74
CA HIS A 34 8.57 12.51 0.49
C HIS A 34 9.97 12.12 0.08
N TRP A 35 10.10 11.22 -0.90
CA TRP A 35 11.37 10.63 -1.28
C TRP A 35 11.49 10.34 -2.78
N GLY A 36 12.72 10.36 -3.28
CA GLY A 36 13.02 10.04 -4.66
C GLY A 36 12.70 11.16 -5.65
N ALA A 37 12.82 10.83 -6.92
CA ALA A 37 12.55 11.74 -8.01
C ALA A 37 11.09 11.68 -8.46
N ASN A 38 10.63 12.71 -9.16
CA ASN A 38 9.27 12.83 -9.69
C ASN A 38 8.90 11.70 -10.66
N TRP A 39 9.89 11.24 -11.43
CA TRP A 39 9.72 10.21 -12.45
C TRP A 39 10.81 9.16 -12.30
N VAL A 40 10.43 7.95 -11.95
CA VAL A 40 11.36 6.84 -11.73
C VAL A 40 10.82 5.55 -12.35
N PRO A 41 11.65 4.77 -13.06
CA PRO A 41 11.24 3.52 -13.70
C PRO A 41 11.04 2.37 -12.71
N VAL A 42 11.76 2.41 -11.60
CA VAL A 42 11.76 1.35 -10.60
C VAL A 42 11.90 1.94 -9.20
N VAL A 43 11.40 1.24 -8.22
CA VAL A 43 11.59 1.61 -6.82
C VAL A 43 13.07 1.46 -6.46
N PRO A 44 13.75 2.53 -6.00
CA PRO A 44 15.15 2.44 -5.58
C PRO A 44 15.33 1.47 -4.41
N GLU A 45 16.42 0.70 -4.44
CA GLU A 45 16.69 -0.29 -3.39
C GLU A 45 16.81 0.33 -1.99
N GLN A 46 17.34 1.54 -1.90
CA GLN A 46 17.41 2.29 -0.65
C GLN A 46 16.02 2.61 -0.06
N HIS A 47 15.01 2.84 -0.91
CA HIS A 47 13.63 3.06 -0.44
C HIS A 47 13.03 1.76 0.09
N ARG A 48 13.26 0.63 -0.60
CA ARG A 48 12.85 -0.70 -0.14
C ARG A 48 13.46 -1.01 1.22
N TRP A 49 14.76 -0.83 1.32
CA TRP A 49 15.50 -1.06 2.55
C TRP A 49 14.96 -0.18 3.71
N LEU A 50 14.80 1.13 3.51
CA LEU A 50 14.29 2.04 4.55
C LEU A 50 12.90 1.64 5.00
N ALA A 51 11.98 1.40 4.07
CA ALA A 51 10.60 1.04 4.39
C ALA A 51 10.53 -0.24 5.23
N ARG A 52 11.26 -1.28 4.84
CA ARG A 52 11.35 -2.55 5.59
C ARG A 52 11.95 -2.35 6.96
N GLN A 53 13.02 -1.57 7.09
CA GLN A 53 13.64 -1.27 8.39
C GLN A 53 12.69 -0.52 9.35
N LEU A 54 11.86 0.39 8.85
CA LEU A 54 10.87 1.09 9.67
C LEU A 54 9.79 0.12 10.19
N ILE A 55 9.38 -0.84 9.38
CA ILE A 55 8.45 -1.89 9.79
C ILE A 55 9.11 -2.80 10.84
N GLU A 56 10.29 -3.31 10.55
CA GLU A 56 10.99 -4.31 11.37
C GLU A 56 11.46 -3.75 12.74
N LEU A 57 11.98 -2.52 12.75
CA LEU A 57 12.64 -1.96 13.95
C LEU A 57 11.73 -1.01 14.75
N ALA A 58 10.76 -0.36 14.10
CA ALA A 58 9.85 0.56 14.78
C ALA A 58 8.40 0.09 14.76
N GLY A 59 8.10 -1.08 14.16
CA GLY A 59 6.74 -1.62 14.10
C GLY A 59 5.77 -0.69 13.38
N VAL A 60 6.21 -0.04 12.31
CA VAL A 60 5.35 0.79 11.45
C VAL A 60 4.28 -0.08 10.79
N ASP A 61 3.04 0.36 10.81
CA ASP A 61 1.92 -0.40 10.24
C ASP A 61 1.76 -0.14 8.74
N VAL A 62 2.01 1.10 8.28
CA VAL A 62 1.96 1.48 6.87
C VAL A 62 3.10 2.45 6.55
N VAL A 63 3.81 2.21 5.47
CA VAL A 63 4.71 3.18 4.85
C VAL A 63 4.04 3.73 3.60
N PHE A 64 3.92 5.05 3.53
CA PHE A 64 3.27 5.77 2.44
C PHE A 64 4.27 6.73 1.78
N GLY A 65 4.67 6.40 0.57
CA GLY A 65 5.60 7.19 -0.22
C GLY A 65 4.88 8.15 -1.17
N HIS A 66 5.40 9.34 -1.30
CA HIS A 66 4.97 10.33 -2.28
C HIS A 66 6.16 11.16 -2.75
N SER A 67 6.09 11.75 -3.86
CA SER A 67 6.94 12.60 -4.70
C SER A 67 6.92 12.16 -6.16
N SER A 68 6.75 10.86 -6.44
CA SER A 68 6.50 10.43 -7.81
C SER A 68 5.11 10.90 -8.26
N HIS A 69 5.06 11.47 -9.46
CA HIS A 69 3.81 11.91 -10.10
C HIS A 69 3.08 10.77 -10.83
N HIS A 70 3.44 9.55 -10.54
CA HIS A 70 2.80 8.33 -11.02
C HIS A 70 2.82 7.25 -9.94
N PRO A 71 1.85 6.34 -9.91
CA PRO A 71 1.87 5.21 -9.00
C PRO A 71 3.13 4.35 -9.21
N LEU A 72 3.72 3.89 -8.12
CA LEU A 72 4.82 2.92 -8.10
C LEU A 72 4.32 1.57 -7.57
N PRO A 73 5.06 0.47 -7.83
CA PRO A 73 4.72 -0.82 -7.24
C PRO A 73 4.54 -0.74 -5.73
N LEU A 74 3.62 -1.53 -5.21
CA LEU A 74 3.41 -1.70 -3.78
C LEU A 74 4.09 -2.98 -3.28
N GLU A 75 4.26 -3.08 -1.96
CA GLU A 75 4.80 -4.28 -1.32
C GLU A 75 4.04 -4.59 -0.04
N ILE A 76 3.85 -5.87 0.24
CA ILE A 76 3.39 -6.35 1.54
C ILE A 76 4.57 -7.03 2.22
N HIS A 77 5.09 -6.40 3.28
CA HIS A 77 6.26 -6.87 4.02
C HIS A 77 5.87 -7.25 5.45
N GLN A 78 6.01 -8.52 5.83
CA GLN A 78 5.61 -9.03 7.15
C GLN A 78 4.16 -8.64 7.53
N GLY A 79 3.23 -8.73 6.55
CA GLY A 79 1.83 -8.36 6.74
C GLY A 79 1.58 -6.85 6.89
N ARG A 80 2.53 -5.99 6.52
CA ARG A 80 2.43 -4.52 6.54
C ARG A 80 2.50 -3.96 5.13
N LEU A 81 1.78 -2.86 4.90
CA LEU A 81 1.71 -2.23 3.59
C LEU A 81 2.83 -1.23 3.38
N ILE A 82 3.48 -1.31 2.22
CA ILE A 82 4.39 -0.30 1.70
C ILE A 82 3.86 0.18 0.36
N LEU A 83 3.53 1.47 0.27
CA LEU A 83 3.21 2.19 -0.95
C LEU A 83 4.43 3.04 -1.30
N TYR A 84 5.22 2.62 -2.29
CA TYR A 84 6.48 3.32 -2.62
C TYR A 84 6.26 4.68 -3.29
N GLY A 85 5.14 4.85 -3.99
CA GLY A 85 4.71 6.10 -4.58
C GLY A 85 3.25 6.02 -4.96
N CYS A 86 2.45 6.92 -4.44
CA CYS A 86 1.01 6.92 -4.68
C CYS A 86 0.58 7.70 -5.91
N GLY A 87 1.51 8.42 -6.54
CA GLY A 87 1.16 9.39 -7.58
C GLY A 87 0.36 10.56 -7.04
N ASP A 88 -0.20 11.34 -7.94
CA ASP A 88 -1.10 12.44 -7.62
C ASP A 88 -2.55 11.94 -7.76
N LEU A 89 -3.42 12.21 -6.81
CA LEU A 89 -4.84 11.88 -6.97
C LEU A 89 -5.55 12.98 -7.76
N ILE A 90 -5.43 14.22 -7.29
CA ILE A 90 -5.90 15.43 -7.96
C ILE A 90 -4.82 16.50 -7.78
N ASN A 91 -4.50 17.19 -8.85
CA ASN A 91 -3.57 18.31 -8.83
C ASN A 91 -4.08 19.44 -9.75
N ASP A 92 -3.46 20.61 -9.65
CA ASP A 92 -3.81 21.81 -10.42
C ASP A 92 -2.83 22.09 -11.58
N TYR A 93 -1.97 21.14 -11.92
CA TYR A 93 -0.99 21.23 -13.02
C TYR A 93 -1.22 20.15 -14.08
N GLU A 94 -2.47 19.82 -14.34
CA GLU A 94 -2.86 18.96 -15.45
C GLU A 94 -2.32 19.49 -16.79
N GLY A 95 -1.85 18.59 -17.61
CA GLY A 95 -1.29 18.93 -18.93
C GLY A 95 0.23 19.06 -18.95
N LEU A 96 0.92 18.69 -17.87
CA LEU A 96 2.33 18.41 -17.98
C LEU A 96 2.55 17.32 -19.04
N PRO A 97 3.44 17.56 -20.02
CA PRO A 97 3.69 16.55 -21.04
C PRO A 97 4.13 15.24 -20.39
N PRO A 98 3.69 14.11 -20.92
CA PRO A 98 4.12 12.81 -20.40
C PRO A 98 5.65 12.75 -20.40
N HIS A 99 6.25 12.42 -19.27
CA HIS A 99 7.67 12.22 -19.16
C HIS A 99 8.00 10.75 -19.48
N GLY A 100 8.31 10.46 -20.74
CA GLY A 100 8.55 9.09 -21.19
C GLY A 100 7.27 8.24 -21.20
N PRO A 101 7.32 6.97 -20.77
CA PRO A 101 6.17 6.07 -20.79
C PRO A 101 5.17 6.31 -19.65
N TRP A 102 5.43 7.29 -18.77
CA TRP A 102 4.64 7.51 -17.55
C TRP A 102 3.37 8.31 -17.86
N ARG A 103 2.27 7.78 -17.37
CA ARG A 103 0.94 8.38 -17.47
C ARG A 103 0.61 9.09 -16.16
N SER A 104 0.93 10.40 -16.08
CA SER A 104 0.58 11.25 -14.92
C SER A 104 -0.93 11.48 -14.76
N ASP A 105 -1.69 11.20 -15.82
CA ASP A 105 -3.14 11.28 -15.81
C ASP A 105 -3.82 10.00 -15.26
N LEU A 106 -3.04 8.93 -15.01
CA LEU A 106 -3.55 7.73 -14.36
C LEU A 106 -3.22 7.75 -12.88
N VAL A 107 -4.25 7.73 -12.06
CA VAL A 107 -4.16 7.89 -10.62
C VAL A 107 -4.94 6.79 -9.89
N CYS A 108 -4.62 6.56 -8.63
CA CYS A 108 -5.27 5.54 -7.83
C CYS A 108 -5.61 6.07 -6.44
N LEU A 109 -6.80 5.77 -5.96
CA LEU A 109 -7.19 5.94 -4.56
C LEU A 109 -6.93 4.64 -3.81
N TYR A 110 -6.32 4.73 -2.64
CA TYR A 110 -5.92 3.59 -1.82
C TYR A 110 -6.75 3.55 -0.54
N GLY A 111 -7.64 2.56 -0.42
CA GLY A 111 -8.40 2.26 0.79
C GLY A 111 -7.68 1.21 1.62
N VAL A 112 -7.16 1.56 2.80
CA VAL A 112 -6.34 0.66 3.63
C VAL A 112 -7.13 0.22 4.85
N GLU A 113 -7.35 -1.08 4.99
CA GLU A 113 -7.96 -1.68 6.17
C GLU A 113 -6.87 -2.36 7.01
N LEU A 114 -6.78 -1.99 8.29
CA LEU A 114 -5.83 -2.59 9.23
C LEU A 114 -6.57 -3.38 10.30
N GLU A 115 -6.02 -4.52 10.67
CA GLU A 115 -6.49 -5.26 11.84
C GLU A 115 -6.25 -4.43 13.11
N ARG A 116 -7.32 -4.25 13.88
CA ARG A 116 -7.32 -3.34 15.02
C ARG A 116 -6.30 -3.69 16.10
N ARG A 117 -6.03 -4.97 16.34
CA ARG A 117 -5.14 -5.40 17.41
C ARG A 117 -3.68 -5.43 16.99
N SER A 118 -3.38 -6.06 15.87
CA SER A 118 -2.02 -6.28 15.39
C SER A 118 -1.50 -5.14 14.51
N GLY A 119 -2.39 -4.38 13.84
CA GLY A 119 -2.04 -3.42 12.80
C GLY A 119 -1.64 -4.08 11.48
N ALA A 120 -1.79 -5.39 11.34
CA ALA A 120 -1.57 -6.08 10.09
C ALA A 120 -2.55 -5.57 9.02
N LEU A 121 -2.12 -5.58 7.77
CA LEU A 121 -2.99 -5.27 6.64
C LEU A 121 -4.11 -6.33 6.56
N ALA A 122 -5.36 -5.89 6.70
CA ALA A 122 -6.52 -6.76 6.56
C ALA A 122 -7.04 -6.77 5.11
N ALA A 123 -7.04 -5.62 4.45
CA ALA A 123 -7.33 -5.49 3.03
C ALA A 123 -6.78 -4.19 2.47
N LEU A 124 -6.59 -4.16 1.16
CA LEU A 124 -6.26 -2.97 0.39
C LEU A 124 -7.22 -2.87 -0.78
N GLU A 125 -7.97 -1.78 -0.83
CA GLU A 125 -8.81 -1.41 -1.98
C GLU A 125 -8.06 -0.42 -2.85
N LEU A 126 -8.09 -0.64 -4.15
CA LEU A 126 -7.43 0.17 -5.17
C LEU A 126 -8.49 0.61 -6.16
N GLN A 127 -8.78 1.91 -6.18
CA GLN A 127 -9.74 2.48 -7.11
C GLN A 127 -9.02 3.34 -8.14
N PRO A 128 -8.90 2.88 -9.40
CA PRO A 128 -8.24 3.59 -10.47
C PRO A 128 -9.12 4.69 -11.05
N PHE A 129 -8.49 5.80 -11.40
CA PHE A 129 -9.13 6.92 -12.09
C PHE A 129 -8.21 7.47 -13.18
N ARG A 130 -8.81 8.19 -14.09
CA ARG A 130 -8.13 9.07 -15.01
C ARG A 130 -8.40 10.52 -14.65
N LEU A 131 -7.35 11.30 -14.45
CA LEU A 131 -7.45 12.74 -14.25
C LEU A 131 -7.57 13.41 -15.61
N ARG A 132 -8.69 14.14 -15.84
CA ARG A 132 -8.94 14.91 -17.05
C ARG A 132 -9.77 16.11 -16.73
N SER A 133 -9.37 17.29 -17.21
CA SER A 133 -10.03 18.56 -16.96
C SER A 133 -10.24 18.81 -15.46
N PHE A 134 -9.22 18.52 -14.65
CA PHE A 134 -9.21 18.63 -13.18
C PHE A 134 -10.29 17.80 -12.48
N GLN A 135 -10.73 16.73 -13.11
CA GLN A 135 -11.76 15.83 -12.59
C GLN A 135 -11.28 14.37 -12.65
N LEU A 136 -11.64 13.61 -11.63
CA LEU A 136 -11.48 12.16 -11.63
C LEU A 136 -12.59 11.56 -12.50
N GLN A 137 -12.18 10.86 -13.54
CA GLN A 137 -13.04 10.08 -14.42
C GLN A 137 -12.77 8.60 -14.22
N GLU A 138 -13.73 7.77 -14.55
CA GLU A 138 -13.57 6.33 -14.50
C GLU A 138 -12.47 5.89 -15.46
N ALA A 139 -11.55 5.05 -14.96
CA ALA A 139 -10.48 4.49 -15.78
C ALA A 139 -11.03 3.47 -16.78
N SER A 140 -10.59 3.56 -18.04
CA SER A 140 -10.93 2.57 -19.05
C SER A 140 -10.31 1.21 -18.75
N ALA A 141 -10.76 0.14 -19.42
CA ALA A 141 -10.16 -1.19 -19.27
C ALA A 141 -8.65 -1.19 -19.61
N ALA A 142 -8.23 -0.44 -20.64
CA ALA A 142 -6.82 -0.31 -21.00
C ALA A 142 -6.01 0.46 -19.94
N ASP A 143 -6.59 1.52 -19.36
CA ASP A 143 -5.96 2.28 -18.27
C ASP A 143 -5.79 1.41 -17.03
N ARG A 144 -6.79 0.58 -16.70
CA ARG A 144 -6.73 -0.37 -15.59
C ARG A 144 -5.64 -1.41 -15.79
N GLN A 145 -5.54 -2.02 -16.95
CA GLN A 145 -4.50 -3.01 -17.25
C GLN A 145 -3.10 -2.41 -17.08
N LEU A 146 -2.90 -1.17 -17.53
CA LEU A 146 -1.64 -0.46 -17.35
C LEU A 146 -1.33 -0.20 -15.87
N LEU A 147 -2.31 0.25 -15.08
CA LEU A 147 -2.15 0.47 -13.65
C LEU A 147 -1.91 -0.82 -12.87
N GLU A 148 -2.58 -1.92 -13.23
CA GLU A 148 -2.37 -3.23 -12.62
C GLU A 148 -0.91 -3.67 -12.73
N HIS A 149 -0.34 -3.55 -13.93
CA HIS A 149 1.07 -3.81 -14.16
C HIS A 149 1.98 -2.83 -13.41
N GLN A 150 1.67 -1.53 -13.45
CA GLN A 150 2.47 -0.49 -12.81
C GLN A 150 2.48 -0.60 -11.28
N LEU A 151 1.37 -1.01 -10.67
CA LEU A 151 1.25 -1.28 -9.24
C LEU A 151 1.88 -2.63 -8.83
N GLY A 152 2.20 -3.50 -9.80
CA GLY A 152 2.78 -4.82 -9.55
C GLY A 152 1.80 -5.79 -8.89
N LEU A 153 0.49 -5.69 -9.15
CA LEU A 153 -0.53 -6.49 -8.47
C LEU A 153 -0.42 -7.99 -8.80
N GLU A 154 0.12 -8.34 -9.96
CA GLU A 154 0.43 -9.71 -10.38
C GLU A 154 1.55 -10.38 -9.55
N ALA A 155 2.38 -9.57 -8.88
CA ALA A 155 3.46 -10.02 -8.01
C ALA A 155 3.07 -10.01 -6.52
N ALA A 156 1.79 -9.98 -6.19
CA ALA A 156 1.31 -10.10 -4.81
C ALA A 156 1.85 -11.38 -4.16
N PRO A 157 2.18 -11.37 -2.85
CA PRO A 157 2.66 -12.56 -2.16
C PRO A 157 1.68 -13.74 -2.30
N ALA A 158 2.21 -14.97 -2.31
CA ALA A 158 1.43 -16.19 -2.55
C ALA A 158 0.31 -16.44 -1.52
N ASP A 159 0.43 -15.85 -0.33
CA ASP A 159 -0.58 -15.87 0.73
C ASP A 159 -1.60 -14.71 0.63
N TRP A 160 -1.52 -13.92 -0.43
CA TRP A 160 -2.44 -12.82 -0.75
C TRP A 160 -3.20 -13.10 -2.03
N ARG A 161 -4.42 -12.63 -2.09
CA ARG A 161 -5.28 -12.72 -3.26
C ARG A 161 -5.63 -11.31 -3.74
N CYS A 162 -5.33 -11.03 -5.00
CA CYS A 162 -5.85 -9.87 -5.71
C CYS A 162 -7.07 -10.29 -6.52
N ARG A 163 -8.16 -9.57 -6.41
CA ARG A 163 -9.39 -9.77 -7.21
C ARG A 163 -9.90 -8.45 -7.75
N SER A 164 -10.50 -8.48 -8.93
CA SER A 164 -11.25 -7.33 -9.44
C SER A 164 -12.51 -7.13 -8.60
N GLU A 165 -12.77 -5.88 -8.21
CA GLU A 165 -13.95 -5.47 -7.46
C GLU A 165 -14.46 -4.13 -8.00
N GLY A 166 -15.66 -4.14 -8.59
CA GLY A 166 -16.17 -2.99 -9.32
C GLY A 166 -15.23 -2.58 -10.46
N ASN A 167 -14.85 -1.31 -10.48
CA ASN A 167 -13.86 -0.78 -11.44
C ASN A 167 -12.41 -0.84 -10.92
N GLY A 168 -12.16 -1.42 -9.76
CA GLY A 168 -10.85 -1.49 -9.11
C GLY A 168 -10.43 -2.89 -8.72
N TRP A 169 -9.60 -2.97 -7.69
CA TRP A 169 -9.07 -4.23 -7.15
C TRP A 169 -9.15 -4.23 -5.63
N ARG A 170 -9.27 -5.43 -5.09
CA ARG A 170 -9.13 -5.70 -3.67
C ARG A 170 -8.06 -6.77 -3.45
N LEU A 171 -7.08 -6.46 -2.59
CA LEU A 171 -6.08 -7.39 -2.10
C LEU A 171 -6.45 -7.76 -0.66
N GLU A 172 -6.45 -9.06 -0.37
CA GLU A 172 -6.74 -9.59 0.96
C GLU A 172 -5.92 -10.86 1.22
N PRO A 173 -5.60 -11.19 2.49
CA PRO A 173 -4.95 -12.45 2.83
C PRO A 173 -5.81 -13.64 2.38
N GLN A 174 -5.17 -14.66 1.82
CA GLN A 174 -5.86 -15.92 1.55
C GLN A 174 -6.13 -16.61 2.89
N ARG A 175 -7.43 -16.81 3.21
CA ARG A 175 -7.81 -17.60 4.39
C ARG A 175 -7.31 -19.01 4.19
N SER A 176 -6.43 -19.49 5.07
CA SER A 176 -6.06 -20.89 5.10
C SER A 176 -7.31 -21.74 5.40
N SER A 177 -7.52 -22.81 4.64
CA SER A 177 -8.69 -23.71 4.78
C SER A 177 -8.87 -24.30 6.19
N SER A 178 -7.86 -24.21 7.07
CA SER A 178 -7.93 -24.71 8.45
C SER A 178 -8.84 -23.88 9.37
N ALA A 179 -9.12 -22.62 9.06
CA ALA A 179 -10.03 -21.80 9.87
C ALA A 179 -11.53 -22.09 9.60
N ALA A 180 -11.85 -22.70 8.45
CA ALA A 180 -13.23 -23.06 8.10
C ALA A 180 -13.73 -24.31 8.84
N LEU A 181 -12.83 -25.17 9.34
CA LEU A 181 -13.20 -26.41 10.02
C LEU A 181 -13.57 -26.21 11.51
N ALA A 182 -13.17 -25.07 12.10
CA ALA A 182 -13.43 -24.77 13.52
C ALA A 182 -14.81 -24.13 13.79
N ALA A 183 -15.57 -23.82 12.76
CA ALA A 183 -16.87 -23.13 12.87
C ALA A 183 -18.08 -24.06 12.66
N GLN A 184 -17.95 -25.39 12.70
CA GLN A 184 -19.10 -26.28 12.69
C GLN A 184 -19.68 -26.39 14.11
N PRO A 185 -20.95 -26.00 14.35
CA PRO A 185 -21.59 -26.24 15.64
C PRO A 185 -21.74 -27.75 15.85
N HIS A 186 -21.25 -28.25 16.98
CA HIS A 186 -21.53 -29.60 17.42
C HIS A 186 -23.07 -29.80 17.51
N ALA A 187 -23.63 -30.51 16.54
CA ALA A 187 -24.97 -31.02 16.62
C ALA A 187 -25.00 -32.07 17.76
N GLY A 188 -25.46 -31.62 18.91
CA GLY A 188 -25.68 -32.50 20.07
C GLY A 188 -26.62 -33.63 19.71
N ARG A 189 -26.15 -34.87 19.82
CA ARG A 189 -26.99 -36.03 19.85
C ARG A 189 -27.77 -36.00 21.18
N LEU A 190 -29.05 -35.69 21.10
CA LEU A 190 -29.98 -36.02 22.18
C LEU A 190 -30.24 -37.53 22.10
N SER A 191 -29.67 -38.27 23.02
CA SER A 191 -30.09 -39.62 23.37
C SER A 191 -31.19 -39.48 24.39
N HIS A 192 -32.38 -39.93 24.05
CA HIS A 192 -33.47 -40.20 25.00
C HIS A 192 -33.45 -41.67 25.43
N PRO A 193 -33.94 -41.93 26.65
CA PRO A 193 -33.83 -43.21 27.37
C PRO A 193 -34.68 -44.33 26.79
#